data_87208f33a4935f5b44f0d37e750b0c34
#
_entry.id   87208f33a4935f5b44f0d37e750b0c34
#
_cell.length_a   1.000
_cell.length_b   1.000
_cell.length_c   1.000
_cell.angle_alpha   90.00
_cell.angle_beta   90.00
_cell.angle_gamma   90.00
#
_symmetry.space_group_name_H-M   'P 1'
#
loop_
_entity.id
_entity.type
_entity.pdbx_description
1 polymer ?
#
loop_
_entity_poly.entity_id
_entity_poly.type
_entity_poly.pdbx_seq_one_letter_code
_entity_poly.pdbx_strand_id
1 'polypeptide(L)'
;MQIFRSIVTIIVVGTMAAMIFSLRSELAEAKAKSRGGEARSVIAGRPHVFSMSCKVPSCNKELNTKEGRARAVEWFRKNHITKLWLETYRHGERVETNLLEEERDAFRAAGFEVCGMITPTKFNDPPEGGEAPFVVCWSDPKALERLAEESVRAAKVFDTIIVDDFLFSHCDDRCARCKTLKEKRRLKDWGMFRREQMKEVACGPIIRAGRKANPNVQFIIKYPCWYQDWTKNGYDPVSGTRMFGACWIGTETRDANPDPAQGCCLMEAMDRLSGGKCGGGWYDALDCSPEKFVEQARYTILGGARESLVHCYDYLLAKDPGLTPFGEKADRSHACAEAFSREVDGLARLAELLRGAERTGWEWLVAFAGNNTGVSAHGFRKGGRRYVACVNTTDEQRMWTCAEGKPFRKVLSLPDEAAGRVMMDGPNNPAVGLMPHGLLVFEDPNDEEESDNGH
;
A
#
# COMPACT_ATOMS: atom_id res chain seq x y z
N MET A 1 -49.27 14.27 34.37
CA MET A 1 -48.48 13.49 33.40
C MET A 1 -47.73 14.32 32.35
N GLN A 2 -48.31 15.43 31.86
CA GLN A 2 -47.64 16.33 30.90
C GLN A 2 -46.43 17.12 31.48
N ILE A 3 -46.53 17.62 32.70
CA ILE A 3 -45.46 18.36 33.39
C ILE A 3 -44.19 17.48 33.59
N PHE A 4 -44.40 16.22 33.94
CA PHE A 4 -43.27 15.28 34.15
C PHE A 4 -42.51 14.95 32.83
N ARG A 5 -43.22 14.88 31.68
CA ARG A 5 -42.60 14.69 30.39
C ARG A 5 -41.77 15.91 29.96
N SER A 6 -42.26 17.11 30.24
CA SER A 6 -41.53 18.36 29.91
C SER A 6 -40.23 18.51 30.73
N ILE A 7 -40.26 18.16 32.02
CA ILE A 7 -39.08 18.23 32.89
C ILE A 7 -38.00 17.21 32.44
N VAL A 8 -38.40 15.97 32.12
CA VAL A 8 -37.47 14.94 31.65
C VAL A 8 -36.85 15.33 30.30
N THR A 9 -37.62 15.94 29.39
CA THR A 9 -37.11 16.40 28.09
C THR A 9 -36.10 17.55 28.26
N ILE A 10 -36.35 18.51 29.17
CA ILE A 10 -35.42 19.61 29.43
C ILE A 10 -34.10 19.11 30.06
N ILE A 11 -34.17 18.14 30.96
CA ILE A 11 -32.95 17.55 31.58
C ILE A 11 -32.14 16.75 30.55
N VAL A 12 -32.78 15.99 29.68
CA VAL A 12 -32.07 15.20 28.62
C VAL A 12 -31.45 16.13 27.59
N VAL A 13 -32.12 17.19 27.18
CA VAL A 13 -31.57 18.17 26.23
C VAL A 13 -30.43 18.97 26.87
N GLY A 14 -30.57 19.35 28.15
CA GLY A 14 -29.51 20.04 28.89
C GLY A 14 -28.25 19.20 29.09
N THR A 15 -28.39 17.90 29.39
CA THR A 15 -27.23 16.99 29.51
C THR A 15 -26.58 16.67 28.18
N MET A 16 -27.34 16.54 27.09
CA MET A 16 -26.79 16.40 25.74
C MET A 16 -26.03 17.66 25.29
N ALA A 17 -26.60 18.86 25.57
CA ALA A 17 -25.92 20.10 25.24
C ALA A 17 -24.61 20.28 26.04
N ALA A 18 -24.59 19.92 27.33
CA ALA A 18 -23.40 19.96 28.16
C ALA A 18 -22.33 18.94 27.69
N MET A 19 -22.74 17.73 27.27
CA MET A 19 -21.84 16.72 26.67
C MET A 19 -21.25 17.20 25.34
N ILE A 20 -22.05 17.82 24.48
CA ILE A 20 -21.59 18.35 23.21
C ILE A 20 -20.62 19.52 23.44
N PHE A 21 -20.86 20.35 24.46
CA PHE A 21 -19.97 21.47 24.82
C PHE A 21 -18.64 20.95 25.42
N SER A 22 -18.66 19.92 26.26
CA SER A 22 -17.46 19.24 26.79
C SER A 22 -16.66 18.60 25.69
N LEU A 23 -17.29 17.84 24.77
CA LEU A 23 -16.64 17.25 23.60
C LEU A 23 -16.02 18.29 22.67
N ARG A 24 -16.68 19.44 22.47
CA ARG A 24 -16.12 20.54 21.68
C ARG A 24 -14.92 21.20 22.38
N SER A 25 -14.95 21.34 23.69
CA SER A 25 -13.83 21.85 24.48
C SER A 25 -12.64 20.90 24.44
N GLU A 26 -12.86 19.59 24.62
CA GLU A 26 -11.81 18.57 24.52
C GLU A 26 -11.23 18.44 23.10
N LEU A 27 -12.08 18.58 22.06
CA LEU A 27 -11.62 18.65 20.67
C LEU A 27 -10.81 19.94 20.40
N ALA A 28 -11.20 21.07 20.98
CA ALA A 28 -10.48 22.33 20.85
C ALA A 28 -9.14 22.30 21.59
N GLU A 29 -9.08 21.69 22.79
CA GLU A 29 -7.81 21.47 23.49
C GLU A 29 -6.92 20.42 22.79
N ALA A 30 -7.49 19.34 22.24
CA ALA A 30 -6.76 18.40 21.42
C ALA A 30 -6.21 19.06 20.15
N LYS A 31 -7.01 19.92 19.50
CA LYS A 31 -6.56 20.75 18.36
C LYS A 31 -5.48 21.77 18.76
N ALA A 32 -5.57 22.39 19.94
CA ALA A 32 -4.55 23.31 20.43
C ALA A 32 -3.24 22.60 20.78
N LYS A 33 -3.31 21.38 21.35
CA LYS A 33 -2.14 20.52 21.61
C LYS A 33 -1.54 19.95 20.32
N SER A 34 -2.33 19.67 19.28
CA SER A 34 -1.83 19.23 17.98
C SER A 34 -1.13 20.36 17.19
N ARG A 35 -1.46 21.62 17.44
CA ARG A 35 -0.78 22.79 16.82
C ARG A 35 0.66 22.98 17.30
N GLY A 36 1.05 22.36 18.41
CA GLY A 36 2.40 22.41 18.96
C GLY A 36 3.25 21.20 18.57
N GLY A 37 3.56 21.00 17.26
CA GLY A 37 4.58 20.05 16.84
C GLY A 37 4.10 18.79 16.09
N GLU A 38 3.05 18.88 15.25
CA GLU A 38 2.89 17.86 14.22
C GLU A 38 4.11 17.86 13.30
N ALA A 39 4.94 16.82 13.41
CA ALA A 39 5.97 16.58 12.42
C ALA A 39 5.27 16.42 11.06
N ARG A 40 5.35 17.47 10.22
CA ARG A 40 4.80 17.44 8.86
C ARG A 40 5.44 16.28 8.14
N SER A 41 4.62 15.38 7.63
CA SER A 41 5.12 14.22 6.87
C SER A 41 5.66 14.73 5.53
N VAL A 42 6.96 14.62 5.34
CA VAL A 42 7.62 14.98 4.08
C VAL A 42 7.70 13.74 3.20
N ILE A 43 7.15 13.84 1.98
CA ILE A 43 7.29 12.78 0.98
C ILE A 43 8.76 12.70 0.58
N ALA A 44 9.32 11.48 0.56
CA ALA A 44 10.76 11.27 0.37
C ALA A 44 11.36 12.06 -0.80
N GLY A 45 12.50 12.71 -0.56
CA GLY A 45 13.22 13.50 -1.57
C GLY A 45 13.98 12.67 -2.61
N ARG A 46 13.95 11.32 -2.55
CA ARG A 46 14.56 10.43 -3.54
C ARG A 46 13.63 10.22 -4.74
N PRO A 47 14.16 9.92 -5.95
CA PRO A 47 13.34 9.52 -7.08
C PRO A 47 12.44 8.35 -6.71
N HIS A 48 11.21 8.34 -7.23
CA HIS A 48 10.28 7.25 -7.07
C HIS A 48 10.75 6.02 -7.85
N VAL A 49 10.55 4.83 -7.29
CA VAL A 49 10.91 3.56 -7.93
C VAL A 49 9.65 2.82 -8.34
N PHE A 50 9.54 2.47 -9.61
CA PHE A 50 8.58 1.49 -10.08
C PHE A 50 9.24 0.13 -10.07
N SER A 51 8.64 -0.84 -9.38
CA SER A 51 9.15 -2.20 -9.28
C SER A 51 8.09 -3.22 -9.68
N MET A 52 8.55 -4.42 -10.06
CA MET A 52 7.70 -5.54 -10.45
C MET A 52 8.09 -6.78 -9.67
N SER A 53 7.11 -7.51 -9.15
CA SER A 53 7.34 -8.86 -8.63
C SER A 53 7.13 -9.92 -9.71
N CYS A 54 8.00 -10.93 -9.70
CA CYS A 54 7.93 -12.11 -10.55
C CYS A 54 7.76 -13.32 -9.64
N LYS A 55 6.64 -14.04 -9.77
CA LYS A 55 6.32 -15.18 -8.90
C LYS A 55 7.10 -16.43 -9.29
N VAL A 56 7.14 -17.41 -8.39
CA VAL A 56 7.77 -18.71 -8.63
C VAL A 56 7.35 -19.32 -9.97
N PRO A 57 6.05 -19.34 -10.36
CA PRO A 57 5.68 -19.94 -11.64
C PRO A 57 6.28 -19.23 -12.86
N SER A 58 6.33 -17.90 -12.89
CA SER A 58 6.96 -17.19 -14.01
C SER A 58 8.46 -17.38 -14.05
N CYS A 59 9.14 -17.37 -12.90
CA CYS A 59 10.56 -17.68 -12.83
C CYS A 59 10.86 -19.08 -13.38
N ASN A 60 10.10 -20.10 -12.98
CA ASN A 60 10.33 -21.48 -13.42
C ASN A 60 9.96 -21.76 -14.89
N LYS A 61 9.03 -21.00 -15.50
CA LYS A 61 8.47 -21.32 -16.82
C LYS A 61 8.84 -20.36 -17.94
N GLU A 62 8.83 -19.05 -17.69
CA GLU A 62 9.08 -18.06 -18.73
C GLU A 62 10.41 -17.33 -18.56
N LEU A 63 10.73 -16.87 -17.35
CA LEU A 63 11.92 -16.09 -17.09
C LEU A 63 13.19 -16.96 -17.03
N ASN A 64 13.05 -18.28 -16.96
CA ASN A 64 14.15 -19.25 -17.09
C ASN A 64 14.77 -19.27 -18.49
N THR A 65 14.13 -18.68 -19.50
CA THR A 65 14.64 -18.61 -20.88
C THR A 65 15.20 -17.21 -21.20
N LYS A 66 16.19 -17.14 -22.11
CA LYS A 66 16.74 -15.89 -22.60
C LYS A 66 15.68 -15.04 -23.31
N GLU A 67 14.85 -15.67 -24.11
CA GLU A 67 13.76 -15.05 -24.87
C GLU A 67 12.69 -14.49 -23.93
N GLY A 68 12.33 -15.21 -22.88
CA GLY A 68 11.38 -14.76 -21.86
C GLY A 68 11.90 -13.54 -21.11
N ARG A 69 13.15 -13.59 -20.66
CA ARG A 69 13.81 -12.45 -20.01
C ARG A 69 13.92 -11.23 -20.94
N ALA A 70 14.26 -11.44 -22.22
CA ALA A 70 14.36 -10.33 -23.17
C ALA A 70 13.02 -9.61 -23.38
N ARG A 71 11.92 -10.36 -23.53
CA ARG A 71 10.56 -9.78 -23.60
C ARG A 71 10.19 -9.00 -22.33
N ALA A 72 10.48 -9.59 -21.15
CA ALA A 72 10.23 -8.94 -19.87
C ALA A 72 11.02 -7.62 -19.74
N VAL A 73 12.30 -7.63 -20.07
CA VAL A 73 13.19 -6.43 -20.05
C VAL A 73 12.67 -5.33 -20.96
N GLU A 74 12.19 -5.68 -22.17
CA GLU A 74 11.61 -4.70 -23.09
C GLU A 74 10.42 -3.99 -22.47
N TRP A 75 9.46 -4.74 -21.93
CA TRP A 75 8.28 -4.20 -21.28
C TRP A 75 8.64 -3.39 -20.02
N PHE A 76 9.53 -3.90 -19.17
CA PHE A 76 9.97 -3.21 -17.97
C PHE A 76 10.56 -1.84 -18.26
N ARG A 77 11.46 -1.75 -19.24
CA ARG A 77 12.08 -0.48 -19.66
C ARG A 77 11.05 0.50 -20.18
N LYS A 78 10.14 0.04 -21.04
CA LYS A 78 9.03 0.86 -21.57
C LYS A 78 8.16 1.44 -20.47
N ASN A 79 8.03 0.74 -19.35
CA ASN A 79 7.12 1.08 -18.25
C ASN A 79 7.85 1.60 -16.99
N HIS A 80 9.03 2.18 -17.14
CA HIS A 80 9.82 2.76 -16.03
C HIS A 80 10.13 1.79 -14.88
N ILE A 81 9.93 0.49 -15.05
CA ILE A 81 10.33 -0.50 -14.03
C ILE A 81 11.85 -0.52 -13.97
N THR A 82 12.40 -0.27 -12.80
CA THR A 82 13.85 -0.24 -12.56
C THR A 82 14.31 -1.25 -11.52
N LYS A 83 13.36 -1.91 -10.85
CA LYS A 83 13.62 -2.87 -9.79
C LYS A 83 12.72 -4.09 -9.90
N LEU A 84 13.27 -5.26 -9.62
CA LEU A 84 12.57 -6.54 -9.68
C LEU A 84 12.65 -7.25 -8.33
N TRP A 85 11.56 -7.94 -8.00
CA TRP A 85 11.43 -8.80 -6.83
C TRP A 85 11.20 -10.22 -7.32
N LEU A 86 12.23 -11.08 -7.31
CA LEU A 86 12.14 -12.47 -7.72
C LEU A 86 11.70 -13.32 -6.53
N GLU A 87 10.58 -14.03 -6.70
CA GLU A 87 10.05 -14.86 -5.64
C GLU A 87 10.80 -16.19 -5.57
N THR A 88 11.29 -16.51 -4.38
CA THR A 88 12.10 -17.72 -4.16
C THR A 88 11.25 -18.92 -3.76
N TYR A 89 10.10 -18.66 -3.10
CA TYR A 89 9.20 -19.68 -2.57
C TYR A 89 7.76 -19.18 -2.48
N ARG A 90 6.81 -20.03 -2.91
CA ARG A 90 5.35 -19.83 -2.76
C ARG A 90 4.62 -21.17 -2.82
N HIS A 91 3.65 -21.39 -1.92
CA HIS A 91 2.70 -22.53 -1.93
C HIS A 91 3.32 -23.94 -1.98
N GLY A 92 4.50 -24.11 -1.41
CA GLY A 92 5.22 -25.40 -1.48
C GLY A 92 6.15 -25.52 -2.69
N GLU A 93 6.10 -24.57 -3.62
CA GLU A 93 6.98 -24.51 -4.78
C GLU A 93 8.14 -23.56 -4.55
N ARG A 94 9.27 -23.83 -5.22
CA ARG A 94 10.46 -22.99 -5.16
C ARG A 94 11.11 -22.84 -6.54
N VAL A 95 11.88 -21.79 -6.68
CA VAL A 95 12.82 -21.65 -7.80
C VAL A 95 14.17 -22.17 -7.33
N GLU A 96 14.82 -23.00 -8.11
CA GLU A 96 16.12 -23.54 -7.77
C GLU A 96 17.18 -22.44 -7.64
N THR A 97 18.13 -22.60 -6.72
CA THR A 97 19.09 -21.54 -6.37
C THR A 97 19.92 -21.08 -7.56
N ASN A 98 20.41 -22.02 -8.37
CA ASN A 98 21.20 -21.73 -9.57
C ASN A 98 20.39 -20.94 -10.62
N LEU A 99 19.08 -21.23 -10.76
CA LEU A 99 18.19 -20.48 -11.65
C LEU A 99 17.96 -19.06 -11.13
N LEU A 100 17.72 -18.90 -9.81
CA LEU A 100 17.60 -17.57 -9.21
C LEU A 100 18.87 -16.71 -9.41
N GLU A 101 20.05 -17.33 -9.29
CA GLU A 101 21.32 -16.66 -9.54
C GLU A 101 21.45 -16.24 -11.01
N GLU A 102 21.10 -17.14 -11.96
CA GLU A 102 21.09 -16.82 -13.39
C GLU A 102 20.13 -15.68 -13.73
N GLU A 103 18.89 -15.72 -13.24
CA GLU A 103 17.89 -14.68 -13.46
C GLU A 103 18.33 -13.35 -12.84
N ARG A 104 18.78 -13.35 -11.58
CA ARG A 104 19.33 -12.17 -10.91
C ARG A 104 20.42 -11.52 -11.72
N ASP A 105 21.41 -12.31 -12.16
CA ASP A 105 22.58 -11.79 -12.84
C ASP A 105 22.23 -11.29 -14.26
N ALA A 106 21.32 -11.97 -14.95
CA ALA A 106 20.81 -11.53 -16.25
C ALA A 106 20.06 -10.19 -16.16
N PHE A 107 19.17 -10.03 -15.17
CA PHE A 107 18.46 -8.76 -14.98
C PHE A 107 19.36 -7.65 -14.46
N ARG A 108 20.35 -7.95 -13.59
CA ARG A 108 21.35 -6.97 -13.16
C ARG A 108 22.20 -6.50 -14.35
N ALA A 109 22.62 -7.42 -15.22
CA ALA A 109 23.33 -7.08 -16.45
C ALA A 109 22.49 -6.21 -17.41
N ALA A 110 21.16 -6.36 -17.37
CA ALA A 110 20.23 -5.50 -18.10
C ALA A 110 19.96 -4.14 -17.41
N GLY A 111 20.56 -3.86 -16.24
CA GLY A 111 20.50 -2.57 -15.54
C GLY A 111 19.42 -2.47 -14.44
N PHE A 112 18.78 -3.58 -14.03
CA PHE A 112 17.78 -3.58 -12.97
C PHE A 112 18.41 -3.81 -11.59
N GLU A 113 17.85 -3.16 -10.57
CA GLU A 113 18.01 -3.62 -9.19
C GLU A 113 17.22 -4.91 -9.01
N VAL A 114 17.82 -5.95 -8.43
CA VAL A 114 17.16 -7.26 -8.26
C VAL A 114 17.22 -7.71 -6.81
N CYS A 115 16.05 -7.95 -6.24
CA CYS A 115 15.81 -8.33 -4.86
C CYS A 115 15.03 -9.65 -4.78
N GLY A 116 15.00 -10.28 -3.61
CA GLY A 116 14.27 -11.51 -3.37
C GLY A 116 12.91 -11.30 -2.71
N MET A 117 12.02 -12.28 -2.86
CA MET A 117 10.72 -12.34 -2.19
C MET A 117 10.44 -13.73 -1.65
N ILE A 118 9.83 -13.82 -0.47
CA ILE A 118 9.36 -15.09 0.12
C ILE A 118 7.88 -14.93 0.46
N THR A 119 7.05 -15.86 -0.04
CA THR A 119 5.63 -15.96 0.36
C THR A 119 5.45 -17.13 1.31
N PRO A 120 5.33 -16.90 2.62
CA PRO A 120 5.42 -17.94 3.65
C PRO A 120 4.09 -18.70 3.83
N THR A 121 3.74 -19.55 2.87
CA THR A 121 2.53 -20.38 2.83
C THR A 121 2.88 -21.87 2.72
N LYS A 122 1.98 -22.77 3.12
CA LYS A 122 2.09 -24.23 2.97
C LYS A 122 3.38 -24.84 3.56
N PHE A 123 3.91 -24.32 4.66
CA PHE A 123 5.10 -24.89 5.33
C PHE A 123 4.78 -26.06 6.27
N ASN A 124 3.52 -26.28 6.64
CA ASN A 124 3.14 -27.44 7.42
C ASN A 124 3.05 -28.70 6.55
N ASP A 125 3.23 -29.88 7.18
CA ASP A 125 2.97 -31.14 6.52
C ASP A 125 1.49 -31.21 6.11
N PRO A 126 1.17 -31.81 4.94
CA PRO A 126 -0.21 -32.08 4.59
C PRO A 126 -0.84 -33.06 5.58
N PRO A 127 -2.15 -32.93 5.90
CA PRO A 127 -2.86 -33.99 6.60
C PRO A 127 -2.94 -35.24 5.70
N GLU A 128 -3.17 -36.41 6.30
CA GLU A 128 -3.30 -37.65 5.55
C GLU A 128 -4.36 -37.54 4.45
N GLY A 129 -3.96 -37.77 3.21
CA GLY A 129 -4.81 -37.69 2.03
C GLY A 129 -5.21 -36.27 1.57
N GLY A 130 -4.61 -35.20 2.12
CA GLY A 130 -4.92 -33.82 1.79
C GLY A 130 -3.73 -32.97 1.37
N GLU A 131 -3.98 -31.72 1.06
CA GLU A 131 -2.94 -30.72 0.76
C GLU A 131 -2.42 -30.04 2.03
N ALA A 132 -1.18 -29.53 1.98
CA ALA A 132 -0.62 -28.69 3.02
C ALA A 132 -1.48 -27.44 3.24
N PRO A 133 -1.81 -27.09 4.51
CA PRO A 133 -2.62 -25.91 4.82
C PRO A 133 -1.98 -24.64 4.27
N PHE A 134 -2.80 -23.82 3.62
CA PHE A 134 -2.36 -22.51 3.09
C PHE A 134 -1.78 -21.62 4.19
N VAL A 135 -2.50 -21.51 5.31
CA VAL A 135 -2.08 -20.73 6.48
C VAL A 135 -1.25 -21.62 7.41
N VAL A 136 -0.09 -21.12 7.79
CA VAL A 136 0.90 -21.90 8.54
C VAL A 136 0.64 -21.87 10.04
N CYS A 137 0.76 -23.01 10.70
CA CYS A 137 0.86 -23.10 12.15
C CYS A 137 2.30 -22.84 12.60
N TRP A 138 2.59 -21.63 13.01
CA TRP A 138 3.94 -21.25 13.45
C TRP A 138 4.39 -21.83 14.81
N SER A 139 3.55 -22.63 15.47
CA SER A 139 3.99 -23.46 16.59
C SER A 139 4.53 -24.82 16.16
N ASP A 140 4.55 -25.09 14.85
CA ASP A 140 5.11 -26.32 14.31
C ASP A 140 6.62 -26.16 14.09
N PRO A 141 7.49 -26.95 14.78
CA PRO A 141 8.92 -26.88 14.61
C PRO A 141 9.40 -27.13 13.16
N LYS A 142 8.75 -28.05 12.44
CA LYS A 142 9.08 -28.34 11.04
C LYS A 142 8.78 -27.15 10.12
N ALA A 143 7.66 -26.44 10.36
CA ALA A 143 7.33 -25.25 9.60
C ALA A 143 8.35 -24.13 9.85
N LEU A 144 8.81 -23.96 11.08
CA LEU A 144 9.85 -22.99 11.44
C LEU A 144 11.21 -23.36 10.82
N GLU A 145 11.57 -24.64 10.78
CA GLU A 145 12.78 -25.12 10.16
C GLU A 145 12.78 -24.86 8.64
N ARG A 146 11.69 -25.21 7.94
CA ARG A 146 11.51 -24.93 6.52
C ARG A 146 11.57 -23.44 6.19
N LEU A 147 10.95 -22.60 7.02
CA LEU A 147 11.03 -21.14 6.84
C LEU A 147 12.46 -20.64 7.03
N ALA A 148 13.21 -21.21 7.98
CA ALA A 148 14.61 -20.85 8.20
C ALA A 148 15.48 -21.27 7.01
N GLU A 149 15.26 -22.47 6.47
CA GLU A 149 15.95 -22.95 5.25
C GLU A 149 15.70 -22.02 4.06
N GLU A 150 14.43 -21.61 3.82
CA GLU A 150 14.09 -20.70 2.73
C GLU A 150 14.68 -19.31 2.95
N SER A 151 14.69 -18.82 4.19
CA SER A 151 15.32 -17.53 4.52
C SER A 151 16.84 -17.55 4.30
N VAL A 152 17.51 -18.66 4.64
CA VAL A 152 18.93 -18.87 4.37
C VAL A 152 19.19 -18.94 2.87
N ARG A 153 18.38 -19.68 2.13
CA ARG A 153 18.51 -19.86 0.68
C ARG A 153 18.35 -18.53 -0.05
N ALA A 154 17.30 -17.77 0.27
CA ALA A 154 17.07 -16.44 -0.30
C ALA A 154 18.21 -15.47 0.04
N ALA A 155 18.70 -15.48 1.29
CA ALA A 155 19.79 -14.60 1.74
C ALA A 155 21.14 -14.88 1.09
N LYS A 156 21.38 -16.10 0.59
CA LYS A 156 22.57 -16.42 -0.22
C LYS A 156 22.53 -15.77 -1.60
N VAL A 157 21.35 -15.54 -2.14
CA VAL A 157 21.16 -15.00 -3.49
C VAL A 157 20.95 -13.48 -3.48
N PHE A 158 20.23 -12.95 -2.48
CA PHE A 158 19.80 -11.56 -2.45
C PHE A 158 20.20 -10.83 -1.16
N ASP A 159 20.58 -9.56 -1.28
CA ASP A 159 20.88 -8.69 -0.15
C ASP A 159 19.64 -8.02 0.44
N THR A 160 18.55 -7.94 -0.32
CA THR A 160 17.27 -7.39 0.13
C THR A 160 16.15 -8.37 -0.20
N ILE A 161 15.33 -8.71 0.79
CA ILE A 161 14.27 -9.71 0.67
C ILE A 161 12.99 -9.18 1.32
N ILE A 162 11.89 -9.16 0.56
CA ILE A 162 10.57 -8.88 1.11
C ILE A 162 9.89 -10.19 1.54
N VAL A 163 9.29 -10.18 2.72
CA VAL A 163 8.45 -11.27 3.22
C VAL A 163 7.01 -10.84 3.05
N ASP A 164 6.29 -11.56 2.18
CA ASP A 164 4.90 -11.28 1.82
C ASP A 164 3.96 -11.46 3.02
N ASP A 165 2.75 -10.91 2.92
CA ASP A 165 1.78 -10.76 4.01
C ASP A 165 1.12 -12.06 4.51
N PHE A 166 1.75 -13.20 4.32
CA PHE A 166 1.27 -14.51 4.77
C PHE A 166 1.93 -15.02 6.06
N LEU A 167 2.64 -14.16 6.81
CA LEU A 167 3.17 -14.53 8.12
C LEU A 167 2.08 -14.71 9.18
N PHE A 168 0.86 -14.24 8.94
CA PHE A 168 -0.24 -14.34 9.88
C PHE A 168 -0.59 -15.79 10.25
N SER A 169 -1.25 -15.98 11.39
CA SER A 169 -1.73 -17.27 11.89
C SER A 169 -3.20 -17.19 12.23
N HIS A 170 -3.95 -18.24 11.86
CA HIS A 170 -5.35 -18.42 12.23
C HIS A 170 -5.55 -19.49 13.31
N CYS A 171 -4.46 -20.03 13.89
CA CYS A 171 -4.56 -21.02 14.94
C CYS A 171 -5.38 -20.49 16.13
N ASP A 172 -6.24 -21.35 16.66
CA ASP A 172 -7.16 -21.11 17.77
C ASP A 172 -7.22 -22.33 18.69
N ASP A 173 -8.27 -22.44 19.49
CA ASP A 173 -8.47 -23.56 20.43
C ASP A 173 -8.55 -24.95 19.79
N ARG A 174 -8.79 -25.04 18.47
CA ARG A 174 -8.78 -26.28 17.69
C ARG A 174 -7.37 -26.82 17.47
N CYS A 175 -6.35 -25.97 17.51
CA CYS A 175 -4.96 -26.37 17.41
C CYS A 175 -4.40 -26.68 18.81
N ALA A 176 -4.33 -27.96 19.17
CA ALA A 176 -3.88 -28.41 20.50
C ALA A 176 -2.49 -27.85 20.87
N ARG A 177 -1.55 -27.81 19.91
CA ARG A 177 -0.19 -27.26 20.10
C ARG A 177 -0.22 -25.76 20.43
N CYS A 178 -0.95 -24.96 19.67
CA CYS A 178 -1.07 -23.53 19.92
C CYS A 178 -1.82 -23.23 21.22
N LYS A 179 -2.87 -23.98 21.52
CA LYS A 179 -3.62 -23.87 22.78
C LYS A 179 -2.71 -24.10 23.98
N THR A 180 -2.01 -25.23 24.03
CA THR A 180 -1.06 -25.54 25.11
C THR A 180 0.03 -24.47 25.25
N LEU A 181 0.56 -23.96 24.14
CA LEU A 181 1.60 -22.93 24.18
C LEU A 181 1.06 -21.59 24.68
N LYS A 182 -0.16 -21.19 24.27
CA LYS A 182 -0.86 -19.99 24.75
C LYS A 182 -1.09 -20.05 26.27
N GLU A 183 -1.59 -21.19 26.76
CA GLU A 183 -1.82 -21.43 28.19
C GLU A 183 -0.51 -21.38 28.99
N LYS A 184 0.54 -22.06 28.52
CA LYS A 184 1.87 -22.04 29.15
C LYS A 184 2.44 -20.61 29.26
N ARG A 185 2.19 -19.77 28.26
CA ARG A 185 2.61 -18.37 28.26
C ARG A 185 1.67 -17.45 29.04
N ARG A 186 0.56 -17.95 29.56
CA ARG A 186 -0.48 -17.19 30.30
C ARG A 186 -1.02 -15.99 29.52
N LEU A 187 -1.13 -16.12 28.19
CA LEU A 187 -1.65 -15.06 27.33
C LEU A 187 -3.18 -15.06 27.32
N LYS A 188 -3.79 -13.87 27.50
CA LYS A 188 -5.23 -13.71 27.68
C LYS A 188 -6.00 -14.04 26.41
N ASP A 189 -5.59 -13.50 25.29
CA ASP A 189 -6.31 -13.62 24.01
C ASP A 189 -5.42 -14.16 22.88
N TRP A 190 -6.05 -14.56 21.78
CA TRP A 190 -5.38 -15.12 20.61
C TRP A 190 -4.58 -14.08 19.83
N GLY A 191 -5.02 -12.83 19.82
CA GLY A 191 -4.26 -11.75 19.16
C GLY A 191 -2.92 -11.50 19.85
N MET A 192 -2.90 -11.48 21.20
CA MET A 192 -1.64 -11.39 21.95
C MET A 192 -0.73 -12.59 21.68
N PHE A 193 -1.28 -13.81 21.68
CA PHE A 193 -0.51 -15.02 21.38
C PHE A 193 0.12 -14.95 19.99
N ARG A 194 -0.66 -14.60 18.98
CA ARG A 194 -0.19 -14.51 17.59
C ARG A 194 0.86 -13.42 17.41
N ARG A 195 0.72 -12.27 18.09
CA ARG A 195 1.75 -11.20 18.05
C ARG A 195 3.08 -11.63 18.66
N GLU A 196 3.05 -12.32 19.81
CA GLU A 196 4.28 -12.87 20.41
C GLU A 196 4.92 -13.94 19.51
N GLN A 197 4.09 -14.82 18.95
CA GLN A 197 4.56 -15.83 17.99
C GLN A 197 5.21 -15.20 16.75
N MET A 198 4.60 -14.14 16.20
CA MET A 198 5.16 -13.42 15.04
C MET A 198 6.53 -12.80 15.31
N LYS A 199 6.75 -12.28 16.53
CA LYS A 199 8.07 -11.78 16.92
C LYS A 199 9.12 -12.89 16.92
N GLU A 200 8.78 -14.07 17.42
CA GLU A 200 9.68 -15.22 17.44
C GLU A 200 10.00 -15.71 16.02
N VAL A 201 8.97 -15.79 15.14
CA VAL A 201 9.12 -16.18 13.74
C VAL A 201 10.01 -15.19 13.00
N ALA A 202 9.79 -13.89 13.16
CA ALA A 202 10.59 -12.85 12.55
C ALA A 202 12.07 -12.90 13.00
N CYS A 203 12.30 -12.92 14.32
CA CYS A 203 13.65 -12.86 14.88
C CYS A 203 14.46 -14.14 14.65
N GLY A 204 13.83 -15.32 14.72
CA GLY A 204 14.49 -16.64 14.64
C GLY A 204 14.66 -17.11 13.20
N PRO A 205 13.61 -17.75 12.65
CA PRO A 205 13.67 -18.39 11.33
C PRO A 205 13.97 -17.45 10.18
N ILE A 206 13.60 -16.17 10.28
CA ILE A 206 13.82 -15.21 9.18
C ILE A 206 15.13 -14.45 9.39
N ILE A 207 15.15 -13.51 10.34
CA ILE A 207 16.25 -12.53 10.44
C ILE A 207 17.56 -13.20 10.87
N ARG A 208 17.53 -13.98 11.95
CA ARG A 208 18.75 -14.62 12.47
C ARG A 208 19.27 -15.69 11.52
N ALA A 209 18.38 -16.52 10.95
CA ALA A 209 18.77 -17.56 10.02
C ALA A 209 19.37 -16.95 8.75
N GLY A 210 18.70 -15.96 8.14
CA GLY A 210 19.20 -15.30 6.94
C GLY A 210 20.52 -14.58 7.17
N ARG A 211 20.69 -13.86 8.29
CA ARG A 211 21.95 -13.16 8.64
C ARG A 211 23.12 -14.10 8.90
N LYS A 212 22.89 -15.33 9.27
CA LYS A 212 23.94 -16.35 9.31
C LYS A 212 24.53 -16.66 7.94
N ALA A 213 23.70 -16.62 6.90
CA ALA A 213 24.13 -16.88 5.51
C ALA A 213 24.68 -15.61 4.83
N ASN A 214 24.07 -14.48 5.09
CA ASN A 214 24.49 -13.16 4.58
C ASN A 214 24.33 -12.11 5.70
N PRO A 215 25.42 -11.70 6.37
CA PRO A 215 25.35 -10.71 7.46
C PRO A 215 24.74 -9.36 7.05
N ASN A 216 24.78 -9.01 5.78
CA ASN A 216 24.29 -7.76 5.23
C ASN A 216 22.84 -7.82 4.77
N VAL A 217 22.19 -9.01 4.81
CA VAL A 217 20.82 -9.15 4.32
C VAL A 217 19.85 -8.29 5.09
N GLN A 218 19.03 -7.56 4.36
CA GLN A 218 17.89 -6.81 4.87
C GLN A 218 16.60 -7.56 4.53
N PHE A 219 15.84 -7.92 5.55
CA PHE A 219 14.47 -8.38 5.37
C PHE A 219 13.49 -7.23 5.55
N ILE A 220 12.43 -7.24 4.74
CA ILE A 220 11.36 -6.27 4.75
C ILE A 220 10.07 -7.02 5.01
N ILE A 221 9.21 -6.55 5.91
CA ILE A 221 7.89 -7.13 6.11
C ILE A 221 6.87 -6.38 5.27
N LYS A 222 6.01 -7.11 4.53
CA LYS A 222 4.80 -6.55 3.92
C LYS A 222 3.64 -6.70 4.89
N TYR A 223 2.88 -5.62 5.10
CA TYR A 223 1.61 -5.63 5.80
C TYR A 223 0.47 -5.66 4.79
N PRO A 224 -0.59 -6.46 5.03
CA PRO A 224 -1.74 -6.53 4.13
C PRO A 224 -2.63 -5.30 4.23
N CYS A 225 -3.44 -5.06 3.20
CA CYS A 225 -4.40 -3.96 3.16
C CYS A 225 -5.57 -4.08 4.16
N TRP A 226 -5.85 -5.28 4.67
CA TRP A 226 -6.93 -5.55 5.64
C TRP A 226 -6.52 -5.20 7.09
N TYR A 227 -6.26 -3.93 7.35
CA TYR A 227 -5.75 -3.40 8.62
C TYR A 227 -6.64 -3.69 9.84
N GLN A 228 -7.92 -3.89 9.66
CA GLN A 228 -8.89 -4.17 10.73
C GLN A 228 -8.55 -5.45 11.50
N ASP A 229 -7.93 -6.42 10.83
CA ASP A 229 -7.59 -7.72 11.40
C ASP A 229 -6.11 -7.88 11.76
N TRP A 230 -5.27 -6.84 11.60
CA TRP A 230 -3.83 -6.94 11.89
C TRP A 230 -3.55 -7.50 13.28
N THR A 231 -4.07 -6.84 14.32
CA THR A 231 -3.84 -7.26 15.72
C THR A 231 -4.36 -8.66 15.99
N LYS A 232 -5.54 -8.99 15.46
CA LYS A 232 -6.17 -10.30 15.58
C LYS A 232 -5.32 -11.42 14.97
N ASN A 233 -4.66 -11.14 13.84
CA ASN A 233 -3.86 -12.10 13.08
C ASN A 233 -2.37 -12.10 13.44
N GLY A 234 -1.94 -11.27 14.38
CA GLY A 234 -0.58 -11.25 14.89
C GLY A 234 0.32 -10.16 14.30
N TYR A 235 -0.22 -9.28 13.45
CA TYR A 235 0.54 -8.13 12.96
C TYR A 235 0.59 -7.00 13.99
N ASP A 236 1.78 -6.44 14.12
CA ASP A 236 2.07 -5.25 14.92
C ASP A 236 3.02 -4.36 14.11
N PRO A 237 2.48 -3.35 13.39
CA PRO A 237 3.29 -2.50 12.52
C PRO A 237 4.45 -1.80 13.20
N VAL A 238 4.30 -1.43 14.46
CA VAL A 238 5.34 -0.71 15.21
C VAL A 238 6.49 -1.65 15.57
N SER A 239 6.20 -2.76 16.24
CA SER A 239 7.25 -3.70 16.68
C SER A 239 7.80 -4.52 15.50
N GLY A 240 6.95 -4.95 14.57
CA GLY A 240 7.36 -5.68 13.38
C GLY A 240 8.32 -4.87 12.52
N THR A 241 8.00 -3.62 12.20
CA THR A 241 8.89 -2.76 11.41
C THR A 241 10.22 -2.50 12.13
N ARG A 242 10.24 -2.39 13.46
CA ARG A 242 11.50 -2.27 14.22
C ARG A 242 12.39 -3.50 14.06
N MET A 243 11.80 -4.70 14.06
CA MET A 243 12.55 -5.96 13.91
C MET A 243 13.12 -6.13 12.50
N PHE A 244 12.33 -5.88 11.48
CA PHE A 244 12.74 -6.01 10.09
C PHE A 244 13.61 -4.85 9.60
N GLY A 245 13.45 -3.66 10.16
CA GLY A 245 14.16 -2.44 9.76
C GLY A 245 13.45 -1.61 8.69
N ALA A 246 12.57 -2.22 7.88
CA ALA A 246 11.72 -1.59 6.89
C ALA A 246 10.41 -2.38 6.72
N CYS A 247 9.39 -1.73 6.17
CA CYS A 247 8.13 -2.38 5.81
C CYS A 247 7.60 -1.87 4.48
N TRP A 248 6.71 -2.66 3.85
CA TRP A 248 5.82 -2.29 2.76
C TRP A 248 4.38 -2.48 3.21
N ILE A 249 3.46 -1.83 2.54
CA ILE A 249 2.03 -1.94 2.80
C ILE A 249 1.28 -2.34 1.54
N GLY A 250 0.32 -3.25 1.67
CA GLY A 250 -0.65 -3.53 0.62
C GLY A 250 -1.54 -2.30 0.37
N THR A 251 -1.59 -1.86 -0.86
CA THR A 251 -2.46 -0.78 -1.33
C THR A 251 -3.48 -1.32 -2.35
N GLU A 252 -3.73 -2.61 -2.29
CA GLU A 252 -4.69 -3.31 -3.14
C GLU A 252 -6.12 -2.85 -2.82
N THR A 253 -6.72 -2.10 -3.73
CA THR A 253 -8.13 -1.70 -3.69
C THR A 253 -8.83 -2.31 -4.89
N ARG A 254 -9.27 -3.57 -4.74
CA ARG A 254 -9.89 -4.35 -5.81
C ARG A 254 -11.31 -3.85 -6.11
N ASP A 255 -11.93 -4.31 -7.20
CA ASP A 255 -13.27 -3.87 -7.61
C ASP A 255 -14.32 -4.01 -6.50
N ALA A 256 -14.19 -5.03 -5.64
CA ALA A 256 -15.08 -5.24 -4.50
C ALA A 256 -14.85 -4.29 -3.32
N ASN A 257 -13.77 -3.48 -3.33
CA ASN A 257 -13.50 -2.54 -2.24
C ASN A 257 -14.30 -1.25 -2.45
N PRO A 258 -15.15 -0.87 -1.49
CA PRO A 258 -15.99 0.32 -1.62
C PRO A 258 -15.21 1.64 -1.47
N ASP A 259 -13.98 1.61 -0.94
CA ASP A 259 -13.16 2.81 -0.70
C ASP A 259 -11.84 2.75 -1.48
N PRO A 260 -11.79 3.27 -2.69
CA PRO A 260 -10.57 3.30 -3.50
C PRO A 260 -9.47 4.19 -2.91
N ALA A 261 -9.80 5.18 -2.08
CA ALA A 261 -8.81 6.04 -1.41
C ALA A 261 -8.06 5.33 -0.27
N GLN A 262 -8.51 4.14 0.12
CA GLN A 262 -7.89 3.36 1.21
C GLN A 262 -6.37 3.19 1.02
N GLY A 263 -5.91 2.98 -0.21
CA GLY A 263 -4.47 2.82 -0.51
C GLY A 263 -3.63 4.03 -0.08
N CYS A 264 -4.13 5.25 -0.33
CA CYS A 264 -3.47 6.48 0.10
C CYS A 264 -3.44 6.58 1.63
N CYS A 265 -4.58 6.36 2.30
CA CYS A 265 -4.67 6.41 3.76
C CYS A 265 -3.76 5.36 4.44
N LEU A 266 -3.69 4.15 3.89
CA LEU A 266 -2.81 3.10 4.41
C LEU A 266 -1.34 3.45 4.27
N MET A 267 -0.91 4.02 3.14
CA MET A 267 0.46 4.50 2.96
C MET A 267 0.84 5.55 4.00
N GLU A 268 -0.01 6.57 4.20
CA GLU A 268 0.24 7.62 5.19
C GLU A 268 0.27 7.09 6.62
N ALA A 269 -0.69 6.24 6.97
CA ALA A 269 -0.76 5.63 8.30
C ALA A 269 0.47 4.76 8.56
N MET A 270 0.89 3.96 7.58
CA MET A 270 2.04 3.08 7.73
C MET A 270 3.35 3.87 7.81
N ASP A 271 3.52 4.95 7.06
CA ASP A 271 4.71 5.80 7.16
C ASP A 271 4.84 6.39 8.58
N ARG A 272 3.74 6.87 9.16
CA ARG A 272 3.70 7.36 10.55
C ARG A 272 3.97 6.26 11.58
N LEU A 273 3.28 5.12 11.49
CA LEU A 273 3.42 4.00 12.44
C LEU A 273 4.82 3.38 12.39
N SER A 274 5.44 3.36 11.25
CA SER A 274 6.80 2.83 11.04
C SER A 274 7.91 3.82 11.42
N GLY A 275 7.58 5.07 11.70
CA GLY A 275 8.56 6.14 11.91
C GLY A 275 9.35 6.47 10.64
N GLY A 276 8.68 6.56 9.50
CA GLY A 276 9.27 6.86 8.20
C GLY A 276 10.00 5.68 7.53
N LYS A 277 9.76 4.45 7.97
CA LYS A 277 10.41 3.23 7.43
C LYS A 277 9.55 2.46 6.43
N CYS A 278 8.37 2.96 6.08
CA CYS A 278 7.56 2.40 5.00
C CYS A 278 8.22 2.74 3.67
N GLY A 279 8.76 1.73 3.00
CA GLY A 279 9.50 1.90 1.73
C GLY A 279 8.57 2.01 0.53
N GLY A 280 7.42 1.36 0.54
CA GLY A 280 6.56 1.33 -0.61
C GLY A 280 5.18 0.76 -0.40
N GLY A 281 4.37 0.90 -1.44
CA GLY A 281 3.07 0.31 -1.59
C GLY A 281 3.09 -0.82 -2.61
N TRP A 282 2.23 -1.79 -2.38
CA TRP A 282 2.09 -3.00 -3.18
C TRP A 282 0.65 -3.11 -3.67
N TYR A 283 0.44 -3.17 -4.96
CA TYR A 283 -0.88 -3.33 -5.58
C TYR A 283 -0.85 -4.35 -6.70
N ASP A 284 -2.02 -4.90 -7.05
CA ASP A 284 -2.13 -5.97 -8.02
C ASP A 284 -3.32 -5.79 -8.98
N ALA A 285 -3.31 -6.55 -10.08
CA ALA A 285 -4.39 -6.60 -11.06
C ALA A 285 -5.48 -7.61 -10.70
N LEU A 286 -5.37 -8.30 -9.55
CA LEU A 286 -6.31 -9.33 -9.14
C LEU A 286 -7.69 -8.72 -8.88
N ASP A 287 -8.72 -9.24 -9.55
CA ASP A 287 -10.10 -8.75 -9.44
C ASP A 287 -10.26 -7.23 -9.66
N CYS A 288 -9.46 -6.66 -10.57
CA CYS A 288 -9.48 -5.25 -10.93
C CYS A 288 -9.90 -5.03 -12.39
N SER A 289 -10.68 -3.97 -12.63
CA SER A 289 -10.75 -3.34 -13.93
C SER A 289 -9.44 -2.63 -14.27
N PRO A 290 -9.15 -2.34 -15.54
CA PRO A 290 -7.98 -1.55 -15.92
C PRO A 290 -7.93 -0.19 -15.23
N GLU A 291 -9.06 0.49 -15.10
CA GLU A 291 -9.22 1.78 -14.44
C GLU A 291 -8.88 1.68 -12.94
N LYS A 292 -9.42 0.65 -12.27
CA LYS A 292 -9.16 0.39 -10.85
C LYS A 292 -7.69 0.04 -10.60
N PHE A 293 -7.06 -0.71 -11.50
CA PHE A 293 -5.66 -1.05 -11.39
C PHE A 293 -4.75 0.19 -11.44
N VAL A 294 -5.01 1.11 -12.37
CA VAL A 294 -4.25 2.36 -12.48
C VAL A 294 -4.56 3.30 -11.32
N GLU A 295 -5.80 3.32 -10.84
CA GLU A 295 -6.21 4.09 -9.67
C GLU A 295 -5.42 3.67 -8.42
N GLN A 296 -5.18 2.35 -8.19
CA GLN A 296 -4.31 1.88 -7.12
C GLN A 296 -2.90 2.49 -7.20
N ALA A 297 -2.32 2.55 -8.41
CA ALA A 297 -1.02 3.17 -8.62
C ALA A 297 -1.01 4.66 -8.24
N ARG A 298 -2.04 5.42 -8.65
CA ARG A 298 -2.20 6.84 -8.29
C ARG A 298 -2.27 7.03 -6.77
N TYR A 299 -3.11 6.26 -6.08
CA TYR A 299 -3.26 6.35 -4.62
C TYR A 299 -2.02 5.91 -3.86
N THR A 300 -1.31 4.91 -4.35
CA THR A 300 -0.01 4.50 -3.79
C THR A 300 0.99 5.65 -3.83
N ILE A 301 1.09 6.36 -4.96
CA ILE A 301 1.98 7.51 -5.13
C ILE A 301 1.49 8.70 -4.29
N LEU A 302 0.21 9.04 -4.33
CA LEU A 302 -0.39 10.10 -3.51
C LEU A 302 -0.19 9.84 -2.02
N GLY A 303 -0.24 8.58 -1.60
CA GLY A 303 0.09 8.13 -0.24
C GLY A 303 1.55 8.35 0.16
N GLY A 304 2.42 8.77 -0.76
CA GLY A 304 3.83 9.09 -0.51
C GLY A 304 4.75 7.88 -0.57
N ALA A 305 4.36 6.83 -1.26
CA ALA A 305 5.23 5.68 -1.49
C ALA A 305 6.53 6.11 -2.16
N ARG A 306 7.65 5.58 -1.68
CA ARG A 306 8.97 5.73 -2.32
C ARG A 306 9.15 4.75 -3.46
N GLU A 307 8.44 3.63 -3.36
CA GLU A 307 8.41 2.56 -4.35
C GLU A 307 6.97 2.11 -4.58
N SER A 308 6.57 1.98 -5.85
CA SER A 308 5.32 1.35 -6.27
C SER A 308 5.65 -0.06 -6.78
N LEU A 309 5.30 -1.08 -5.98
CA LEU A 309 5.50 -2.47 -6.37
C LEU A 309 4.24 -2.98 -7.07
N VAL A 310 4.37 -3.25 -8.36
CA VAL A 310 3.34 -3.86 -9.19
C VAL A 310 3.38 -5.38 -9.01
N HIS A 311 2.36 -5.95 -8.46
CA HIS A 311 2.23 -7.40 -8.33
C HIS A 311 1.23 -7.91 -9.37
N CYS A 312 1.61 -8.71 -10.33
CA CYS A 312 2.92 -9.27 -10.63
C CYS A 312 3.04 -9.52 -12.14
N TYR A 313 4.24 -9.90 -12.58
CA TYR A 313 4.51 -10.33 -13.96
C TYR A 313 3.52 -11.39 -14.44
N ASP A 314 3.28 -12.42 -13.61
CA ASP A 314 2.38 -13.53 -13.92
C ASP A 314 0.97 -13.10 -14.27
N TYR A 315 0.45 -12.07 -13.62
CA TYR A 315 -0.92 -11.58 -13.86
C TYR A 315 -0.99 -10.65 -15.08
N LEU A 316 0.07 -9.89 -15.35
CA LEU A 316 0.04 -8.83 -16.36
C LEU A 316 0.61 -9.26 -17.70
N LEU A 317 1.65 -10.10 -17.71
CA LEU A 317 2.53 -10.28 -18.86
C LEU A 317 2.75 -11.72 -19.27
N ALA A 318 2.46 -12.69 -18.40
CA ALA A 318 2.69 -14.09 -18.69
C ALA A 318 1.88 -14.53 -19.92
N LYS A 319 2.55 -15.23 -20.83
CA LYS A 319 1.91 -15.82 -22.02
C LYS A 319 1.30 -17.16 -21.73
N ASP A 320 1.82 -17.91 -20.75
CA ASP A 320 1.27 -19.19 -20.32
C ASP A 320 -0.03 -18.92 -19.54
N PRO A 321 -1.21 -19.30 -20.06
CA PRO A 321 -2.48 -19.12 -19.37
C PRO A 321 -2.55 -19.87 -18.03
N GLY A 322 -1.71 -20.88 -17.83
CA GLY A 322 -1.58 -21.57 -16.54
C GLY A 322 -0.86 -20.76 -15.45
N LEU A 323 -0.23 -19.62 -15.81
CA LEU A 323 0.39 -18.69 -14.85
C LEU A 323 -0.58 -17.64 -14.34
N THR A 324 -1.63 -17.34 -15.11
CA THR A 324 -2.69 -16.44 -14.67
C THR A 324 -3.69 -17.25 -13.84
N PRO A 325 -4.01 -16.85 -12.59
CA PRO A 325 -4.93 -17.62 -11.74
C PRO A 325 -6.39 -17.56 -12.21
N PHE A 326 -6.66 -16.98 -13.39
CA PHE A 326 -7.98 -16.47 -13.72
C PHE A 326 -8.64 -17.08 -14.96
N GLY A 327 -8.03 -18.02 -15.68
CA GLY A 327 -8.62 -18.61 -16.86
C GLY A 327 -9.18 -17.53 -17.83
N GLU A 328 -10.49 -17.40 -17.92
CA GLU A 328 -11.19 -16.39 -18.74
C GLU A 328 -10.88 -14.91 -18.37
N LYS A 329 -10.27 -14.66 -17.19
CA LYS A 329 -9.85 -13.31 -16.77
C LYS A 329 -8.45 -12.90 -17.24
N ALA A 330 -7.74 -13.73 -17.98
CA ALA A 330 -6.43 -13.41 -18.55
C ALA A 330 -6.47 -12.15 -19.43
N ASP A 331 -7.51 -11.99 -20.23
CA ASP A 331 -7.70 -10.81 -21.10
C ASP A 331 -7.79 -9.52 -20.25
N ARG A 332 -8.45 -9.60 -19.11
CA ARG A 332 -8.59 -8.48 -18.18
C ARG A 332 -7.23 -8.05 -17.58
N SER A 333 -6.39 -9.01 -17.24
CA SER A 333 -5.05 -8.74 -16.70
C SER A 333 -4.15 -8.07 -17.75
N HIS A 334 -4.20 -8.51 -18.99
CA HIS A 334 -3.48 -7.86 -20.11
C HIS A 334 -3.99 -6.43 -20.35
N ALA A 335 -5.30 -6.20 -20.27
CA ALA A 335 -5.88 -4.86 -20.34
C ALA A 335 -5.38 -3.94 -19.21
N CYS A 336 -5.16 -4.48 -17.99
CA CYS A 336 -4.51 -3.75 -16.89
C CYS A 336 -3.06 -3.37 -17.24
N ALA A 337 -2.29 -4.26 -17.86
CA ALA A 337 -0.92 -3.97 -18.30
C ALA A 337 -0.87 -2.86 -19.36
N GLU A 338 -1.82 -2.87 -20.29
CA GLU A 338 -1.95 -1.81 -21.30
C GLU A 338 -2.36 -0.47 -20.70
N ALA A 339 -3.31 -0.48 -19.75
CA ALA A 339 -3.73 0.72 -19.04
C ALA A 339 -2.57 1.34 -18.26
N PHE A 340 -1.78 0.52 -17.56
CA PHE A 340 -0.57 0.97 -16.88
C PHE A 340 0.44 1.58 -17.86
N SER A 341 0.69 0.91 -19.01
CA SER A 341 1.62 1.40 -20.03
C SER A 341 1.20 2.74 -20.65
N ARG A 342 -0.10 3.02 -20.74
CA ARG A 342 -0.61 4.31 -21.21
C ARG A 342 -0.41 5.43 -20.21
N GLU A 343 -0.37 5.11 -18.90
CA GLU A 343 -0.38 6.12 -17.85
C GLU A 343 0.96 6.27 -17.11
N VAL A 344 1.89 5.35 -17.27
CA VAL A 344 3.11 5.30 -16.44
C VAL A 344 3.96 6.59 -16.52
N ASP A 345 4.02 7.26 -17.67
CA ASP A 345 4.69 8.56 -17.80
C ASP A 345 4.02 9.64 -16.95
N GLY A 346 2.70 9.63 -16.90
CA GLY A 346 1.93 10.51 -16.04
C GLY A 346 2.11 10.19 -14.55
N LEU A 347 2.13 8.92 -14.20
CA LEU A 347 2.43 8.47 -12.83
C LEU A 347 3.85 8.90 -12.40
N ALA A 348 4.82 8.82 -13.28
CA ALA A 348 6.18 9.31 -13.02
C ALA A 348 6.22 10.83 -12.80
N ARG A 349 5.45 11.61 -13.59
CA ARG A 349 5.30 13.07 -13.38
C ARG A 349 4.63 13.38 -12.04
N LEU A 350 3.58 12.61 -11.65
CA LEU A 350 2.94 12.75 -10.35
C LEU A 350 3.92 12.49 -9.20
N ALA A 351 4.69 11.42 -9.29
CA ALA A 351 5.69 11.07 -8.29
C ALA A 351 6.79 12.15 -8.18
N GLU A 352 7.23 12.71 -9.29
CA GLU A 352 8.22 13.81 -9.30
C GLU A 352 7.64 15.09 -8.69
N LEU A 353 6.38 15.39 -8.98
CA LEU A 353 5.69 16.56 -8.39
C LEU A 353 5.60 16.44 -6.87
N LEU A 354 5.34 15.23 -6.36
CA LEU A 354 5.23 14.96 -4.92
C LEU A 354 6.59 14.80 -4.22
N ARG A 355 7.68 14.57 -4.95
CA ARG A 355 9.01 14.36 -4.38
C ARG A 355 9.47 15.53 -3.52
N GLY A 356 9.71 15.29 -2.23
CA GLY A 356 10.10 16.32 -1.27
C GLY A 356 8.99 17.27 -0.86
N ALA A 357 7.74 16.99 -1.25
CA ALA A 357 6.60 17.77 -0.84
C ALA A 357 6.21 17.49 0.62
N GLU A 358 5.73 18.50 1.33
CA GLU A 358 5.09 18.38 2.62
C GLU A 358 3.60 18.17 2.45
N ARG A 359 3.00 17.22 3.17
CA ARG A 359 1.55 17.09 3.23
C ARG A 359 0.96 18.23 4.03
N THR A 360 -0.07 18.87 3.50
CA THR A 360 -0.87 19.81 4.25
C THR A 360 -2.03 19.05 4.93
N GLY A 361 -2.36 19.40 6.17
CA GLY A 361 -3.46 18.76 6.90
C GLY A 361 -4.82 18.96 6.23
N TRP A 362 -5.85 18.32 6.79
CA TRP A 362 -7.24 18.31 6.31
C TRP A 362 -7.90 19.70 6.24
N GLU A 363 -7.32 20.75 6.81
CA GLU A 363 -7.86 22.12 6.79
C GLU A 363 -8.10 22.63 5.35
N TRP A 364 -7.37 22.10 4.40
CA TRP A 364 -7.50 22.41 2.98
C TRP A 364 -8.71 21.76 2.31
N LEU A 365 -9.18 20.65 2.85
CA LEU A 365 -10.24 19.85 2.25
C LEU A 365 -11.63 20.33 2.65
N VAL A 366 -11.73 21.18 3.68
CA VAL A 366 -13.01 21.71 4.19
C VAL A 366 -13.60 22.79 3.28
N ALA A 367 -12.82 23.31 2.34
CA ALA A 367 -13.26 24.33 1.38
C ALA A 367 -14.18 23.80 0.26
N PHE A 368 -14.61 22.54 0.30
CA PHE A 368 -15.48 21.95 -0.72
C PHE A 368 -16.95 22.08 -0.34
N ALA A 369 -17.63 23.07 -0.90
CA ALA A 369 -19.08 23.18 -0.82
C ALA A 369 -19.72 22.39 -1.98
N GLY A 370 -20.60 21.43 -1.66
CA GLY A 370 -21.41 20.70 -2.63
C GLY A 370 -21.42 19.19 -2.45
N ASN A 371 -22.30 18.49 -3.17
CA ASN A 371 -22.45 17.03 -3.18
C ASN A 371 -21.28 16.33 -3.92
N ASN A 372 -20.03 16.56 -3.48
CA ASN A 372 -18.84 15.96 -4.07
C ASN A 372 -18.55 14.56 -3.48
N THR A 373 -19.58 13.78 -3.21
CA THR A 373 -19.42 12.37 -2.87
C THR A 373 -18.70 11.65 -4.01
N GLY A 374 -17.58 11.01 -3.70
CA GLY A 374 -16.76 10.30 -4.68
C GLY A 374 -15.60 11.11 -5.25
N VAL A 375 -15.34 12.33 -4.77
CA VAL A 375 -14.10 13.05 -5.04
C VAL A 375 -13.22 13.04 -3.80
N SER A 376 -12.00 12.56 -3.93
CA SER A 376 -10.95 12.63 -2.90
C SER A 376 -9.99 13.77 -3.25
N ALA A 377 -9.60 14.57 -2.26
CA ALA A 377 -8.67 15.69 -2.48
C ALA A 377 -7.53 15.63 -1.47
N HIS A 378 -6.29 15.81 -1.96
CA HIS A 378 -5.06 15.68 -1.20
C HIS A 378 -4.21 16.92 -1.36
N GLY A 379 -3.97 17.64 -0.26
CA GLY A 379 -3.16 18.87 -0.24
C GLY A 379 -1.69 18.58 0.04
N PHE A 380 -0.79 19.31 -0.60
CA PHE A 380 0.63 19.28 -0.33
C PHE A 380 1.33 20.61 -0.68
N ARG A 381 2.52 20.84 -0.10
CA ARG A 381 3.38 21.98 -0.38
C ARG A 381 4.72 21.55 -0.92
N LYS A 382 5.24 22.27 -1.91
CA LYS A 382 6.57 22.08 -2.45
C LYS A 382 7.17 23.41 -2.91
N GLY A 383 8.35 23.74 -2.40
CA GLY A 383 9.03 24.99 -2.77
C GLY A 383 8.24 26.26 -2.43
N GLY A 384 7.52 26.26 -1.31
CA GLY A 384 6.66 27.36 -0.89
C GLY A 384 5.27 27.38 -1.54
N ARG A 385 5.05 26.61 -2.61
CA ARG A 385 3.78 26.56 -3.35
C ARG A 385 2.85 25.50 -2.83
N ARG A 386 1.56 25.79 -2.88
CA ARG A 386 0.48 24.87 -2.46
C ARG A 386 -0.11 24.16 -3.68
N TYR A 387 -0.42 22.88 -3.50
CA TYR A 387 -1.01 22.03 -4.51
C TYR A 387 -2.16 21.22 -3.94
N VAL A 388 -3.14 20.92 -4.80
CA VAL A 388 -4.25 20.02 -4.48
C VAL A 388 -4.36 18.97 -5.59
N ALA A 389 -4.31 17.70 -5.21
CA ALA A 389 -4.61 16.58 -6.10
C ALA A 389 -6.05 16.14 -5.85
N CYS A 390 -6.90 16.24 -6.86
CA CYS A 390 -8.29 15.80 -6.83
C CYS A 390 -8.45 14.52 -7.64
N VAL A 391 -9.06 13.49 -7.07
CA VAL A 391 -9.32 12.21 -7.72
C VAL A 391 -10.81 11.92 -7.69
N ASN A 392 -11.40 11.63 -8.85
CA ASN A 392 -12.76 11.12 -8.94
C ASN A 392 -12.71 9.58 -8.76
N THR A 393 -13.37 9.07 -7.73
CA THR A 393 -13.37 7.64 -7.40
C THR A 393 -14.61 6.91 -7.93
N THR A 394 -15.39 7.56 -8.79
CA THR A 394 -16.65 7.03 -9.31
C THR A 394 -16.62 6.78 -10.82
N ASP A 395 -17.55 5.97 -11.29
CA ASP A 395 -17.79 5.71 -12.72
C ASP A 395 -18.53 6.85 -13.44
N GLU A 396 -18.82 7.95 -12.73
CA GLU A 396 -19.54 9.10 -13.28
C GLU A 396 -18.66 10.35 -13.27
N GLN A 397 -18.89 11.24 -14.22
CA GLN A 397 -18.27 12.56 -14.18
C GLN A 397 -18.71 13.33 -12.91
N ARG A 398 -17.76 13.90 -12.21
CA ARG A 398 -18.01 14.72 -11.01
C ARG A 398 -17.52 16.14 -11.23
N MET A 399 -18.21 17.10 -10.61
CA MET A 399 -17.79 18.50 -10.59
C MET A 399 -17.07 18.79 -9.29
N TRP A 400 -15.93 19.46 -9.39
CA TRP A 400 -15.20 19.96 -8.23
C TRP A 400 -15.15 21.50 -8.29
N THR A 401 -15.46 22.16 -7.19
CA THR A 401 -15.37 23.61 -7.06
C THR A 401 -14.48 23.97 -5.89
N CYS A 402 -13.66 25.01 -6.06
CA CYS A 402 -12.93 25.60 -4.94
C CYS A 402 -13.80 26.64 -4.23
N ALA A 403 -13.99 26.49 -2.93
CA ALA A 403 -14.84 27.40 -2.15
C ALA A 403 -14.30 28.83 -2.06
N GLU A 404 -13.02 29.05 -2.29
CA GLU A 404 -12.40 30.39 -2.18
C GLU A 404 -12.52 31.21 -3.45
N GLY A 405 -13.16 30.70 -4.50
CA GLY A 405 -13.43 31.46 -5.74
C GLY A 405 -12.18 31.83 -6.54
N LYS A 406 -11.02 31.30 -6.20
CA LYS A 406 -9.75 31.66 -6.83
C LYS A 406 -9.40 30.67 -7.95
N PRO A 407 -8.85 31.14 -9.09
CA PRO A 407 -8.46 30.28 -10.19
C PRO A 407 -7.21 29.48 -9.82
N PHE A 408 -7.32 28.17 -9.75
CA PHE A 408 -6.18 27.26 -9.66
C PHE A 408 -5.58 27.01 -11.03
N ARG A 409 -4.26 26.94 -11.10
CA ARG A 409 -3.57 26.52 -12.31
C ARG A 409 -3.46 24.98 -12.35
N LYS A 410 -4.05 24.36 -13.36
CA LYS A 410 -3.88 22.92 -13.58
C LYS A 410 -2.41 22.62 -13.96
N VAL A 411 -1.78 21.70 -13.23
CA VAL A 411 -0.36 21.30 -13.47
C VAL A 411 -0.23 19.86 -13.93
N LEU A 412 -1.21 19.00 -13.64
CA LEU A 412 -1.19 17.60 -14.06
C LEU A 412 -2.62 17.08 -14.27
N SER A 413 -2.78 16.22 -15.27
CA SER A 413 -4.02 15.46 -15.54
C SER A 413 -3.66 14.00 -15.80
N LEU A 414 -4.42 13.04 -15.23
CA LEU A 414 -4.25 11.62 -15.41
C LEU A 414 -5.60 10.90 -15.54
N PRO A 415 -5.88 10.24 -16.69
CA PRO A 415 -5.09 10.35 -17.94
C PRO A 415 -5.06 11.79 -18.48
N ASP A 416 -4.22 12.08 -19.46
CA ASP A 416 -4.10 13.45 -20.00
C ASP A 416 -5.45 14.03 -20.47
N GLU A 417 -6.38 13.18 -20.91
CA GLU A 417 -7.75 13.53 -21.35
C GLU A 417 -8.76 13.64 -20.20
N ALA A 418 -8.39 13.28 -18.96
CA ALA A 418 -9.29 13.28 -17.80
C ALA A 418 -9.69 14.68 -17.34
N ALA A 419 -9.04 15.71 -17.85
CA ALA A 419 -9.44 17.07 -17.63
C ALA A 419 -10.72 17.36 -18.40
N GLY A 420 -11.86 17.18 -17.76
CA GLY A 420 -13.10 17.80 -18.18
C GLY A 420 -12.89 19.32 -18.34
N ARG A 421 -13.74 19.96 -19.11
CA ARG A 421 -13.68 21.41 -19.29
C ARG A 421 -13.75 22.11 -17.93
N VAL A 422 -12.88 23.08 -17.72
CA VAL A 422 -13.08 24.07 -16.64
C VAL A 422 -14.38 24.78 -16.99
N MET A 423 -15.41 24.56 -16.20
CA MET A 423 -16.67 25.28 -16.32
C MET A 423 -16.69 26.33 -15.21
N MET A 424 -16.99 27.54 -15.55
CA MET A 424 -17.18 28.61 -14.57
C MET A 424 -18.61 28.54 -14.07
N ASP A 425 -18.81 28.19 -12.81
CA ASP A 425 -20.10 28.32 -12.14
C ASP A 425 -20.21 29.74 -11.54
N GLY A 426 -20.32 30.72 -12.43
CA GLY A 426 -20.28 32.12 -12.10
C GLY A 426 -18.88 32.78 -12.19
N PRO A 427 -18.78 34.11 -12.14
CA PRO A 427 -17.53 34.85 -12.39
C PRO A 427 -16.43 34.63 -11.35
N ASN A 428 -16.74 34.03 -10.19
CA ASN A 428 -15.82 33.86 -9.06
C ASN A 428 -15.66 32.43 -8.58
N ASN A 429 -16.21 31.43 -9.25
CA ASN A 429 -16.21 30.06 -8.76
C ASN A 429 -15.87 29.06 -9.88
N PRO A 430 -14.58 28.80 -10.12
CA PRO A 430 -14.21 27.83 -11.13
C PRO A 430 -14.63 26.43 -10.72
N ALA A 431 -15.52 25.83 -11.50
CA ALA A 431 -15.87 24.43 -11.38
C ALA A 431 -15.08 23.62 -12.42
N VAL A 432 -14.51 22.52 -12.00
CA VAL A 432 -13.74 21.63 -12.87
C VAL A 432 -14.46 20.29 -12.96
N GLY A 433 -14.74 19.86 -14.18
CA GLY A 433 -15.23 18.50 -14.44
C GLY A 433 -14.09 17.51 -14.25
N LEU A 434 -14.29 16.53 -13.36
CA LEU A 434 -13.41 15.38 -13.20
C LEU A 434 -14.05 14.19 -13.92
N MET A 435 -13.39 13.68 -14.94
CA MET A 435 -13.85 12.46 -15.62
C MET A 435 -13.83 11.28 -14.66
N PRO A 436 -14.61 10.20 -14.93
CA PRO A 436 -14.55 8.98 -14.14
C PRO A 436 -13.11 8.53 -13.91
N HIS A 437 -12.78 8.18 -12.67
CA HIS A 437 -11.44 7.73 -12.24
C HIS A 437 -10.29 8.70 -12.59
N GLY A 438 -10.60 9.94 -12.97
CA GLY A 438 -9.61 10.95 -13.33
C GLY A 438 -8.91 11.56 -12.11
N LEU A 439 -7.64 11.95 -12.28
CA LEU A 439 -6.87 12.71 -11.31
C LEU A 439 -6.42 14.03 -11.92
N LEU A 440 -6.65 15.13 -11.21
CA LEU A 440 -6.14 16.45 -11.56
C LEU A 440 -5.33 17.02 -10.41
N VAL A 441 -4.18 17.62 -10.71
CA VAL A 441 -3.40 18.39 -9.73
C VAL A 441 -3.43 19.86 -10.12
N PHE A 442 -3.75 20.67 -9.16
CA PHE A 442 -3.82 22.12 -9.25
C PHE A 442 -2.78 22.77 -8.35
N GLU A 443 -2.22 23.87 -8.82
CA GLU A 443 -1.36 24.77 -8.05
C GLU A 443 -2.17 25.99 -7.63
N ASP A 444 -2.06 26.40 -6.35
CA ASP A 444 -2.63 27.62 -5.84
C ASP A 444 -1.69 28.80 -6.15
N PRO A 445 -2.09 29.75 -6.99
CA PRO A 445 -1.23 30.86 -7.37
C PRO A 445 -1.03 31.92 -6.29
N ASN A 446 -1.78 31.86 -5.18
CA ASN A 446 -1.83 32.96 -4.19
C ASN A 446 -0.84 32.79 -3.02
N ASP A 447 -0.09 31.71 -2.96
CA ASP A 447 0.85 31.46 -1.84
C ASP A 447 2.11 32.39 -1.91
N GLU A 448 2.34 33.08 -3.03
CA GLU A 448 3.49 34.02 -3.17
C GLU A 448 3.22 35.38 -2.48
N GLU A 449 1.95 35.77 -2.26
CA GLU A 449 1.60 37.06 -1.66
C GLU A 449 1.58 37.09 -0.11
N GLU A 450 1.41 35.91 0.56
CA GLU A 450 1.42 35.85 2.02
C GLU A 450 2.82 35.91 2.65
N SER A 451 3.88 35.60 1.91
CA SER A 451 5.26 35.63 2.41
C SER A 451 5.86 37.05 2.50
N ASP A 452 5.31 38.04 1.80
CA ASP A 452 5.87 39.40 1.74
C ASP A 452 5.16 40.41 2.69
N ASN A 453 4.03 40.05 3.32
CA ASN A 453 3.27 40.93 4.22
C ASN A 453 3.54 40.70 5.72
N GLY A 454 4.59 39.94 6.06
CA GLY A 454 4.97 39.62 7.44
C GLY A 454 6.22 40.34 7.95
N HIS A 455 6.24 41.68 7.86
CA HIS A 455 7.19 42.51 8.62
C HIS A 455 6.50 43.63 9.38
#